data_07a2feb0866ce09e042191c9679acd84
#
_entry.id   07a2feb0866ce09e042191c9679acd84
#
_cell.length_a   1.000
_cell.length_b   1.000
_cell.length_c   1.000
_cell.angle_alpha   90.00
_cell.angle_beta   90.00
_cell.angle_gamma   90.00
#
_symmetry.space_group_name_H-M   'P 1'
#
loop_
_entity.id
_entity.type
_entity.pdbx_description
1 polymer ?
#
loop_
_entity_poly.entity_id
_entity_poly.type
_entity_poly.pdbx_seq_one_letter_code
_entity_poly.pdbx_strand_id
1 'polypeptide(L)'
;MDNLCAIIDVNRLGQSDPAPLQHDMEQYKARMESFGFHAIVVDGHDVEELLKAFAEAAATKGKPTMILAKTYKGRDFPEMEDKMNWHGKALGAKSAEVLEHLKAKLISPTFEAEVKAPIVDAPEVDITNIKLSEPPNYKKGDKLATRQAYGTALVKVGKNNDRVCGLDGDMKNSTFSQELRKIFPERYL
;
A
#
# COMPACT_ATOMS: atom_id res chain seq x y z
N MET A 1 9.18 -4.72 -9.71
CA MET A 1 8.05 -4.44 -8.76
C MET A 1 6.69 -4.75 -9.41
N ASP A 2 6.56 -5.86 -10.10
CA ASP A 2 5.30 -6.30 -10.74
C ASP A 2 4.32 -7.02 -9.78
N ASN A 3 4.70 -7.12 -8.52
CA ASN A 3 3.87 -7.59 -7.42
C ASN A 3 3.17 -6.44 -6.63
N LEU A 4 3.31 -5.19 -7.11
CA LEU A 4 2.66 -4.04 -6.53
C LEU A 4 1.46 -3.62 -7.40
N CYS A 5 0.27 -3.64 -6.80
CA CYS A 5 -0.93 -2.99 -7.34
C CYS A 5 -1.37 -1.90 -6.37
N ALA A 6 -1.30 -0.66 -6.79
CA ALA A 6 -1.75 0.48 -6.03
C ALA A 6 -3.07 1.01 -6.61
N ILE A 7 -3.90 1.60 -5.75
CA ILE A 7 -5.21 2.15 -6.15
C ILE A 7 -5.30 3.59 -5.66
N ILE A 8 -5.71 4.49 -6.54
CA ILE A 8 -6.09 5.85 -6.17
C ILE A 8 -7.59 5.99 -6.34
N ASP A 9 -8.29 6.25 -5.24
CA ASP A 9 -9.68 6.70 -5.26
C ASP A 9 -9.72 8.17 -5.67
N VAL A 10 -10.05 8.41 -6.93
CA VAL A 10 -10.13 9.77 -7.50
C VAL A 10 -11.56 10.27 -7.35
N ASN A 11 -11.94 10.67 -6.15
CA ASN A 11 -13.27 11.19 -5.85
C ASN A 11 -13.39 12.72 -5.98
N ARG A 12 -12.35 13.37 -6.49
CA ARG A 12 -12.19 14.82 -6.75
C ARG A 12 -12.29 15.76 -5.55
N LEU A 13 -12.70 15.29 -4.39
CA LEU A 13 -12.91 16.13 -3.21
C LEU A 13 -11.89 15.84 -2.11
N GLY A 14 -11.25 16.88 -1.58
CA GLY A 14 -10.55 16.83 -0.31
C GLY A 14 -11.52 16.81 0.87
N GLN A 15 -11.04 17.18 2.06
CA GLN A 15 -11.90 17.34 3.23
C GLN A 15 -12.76 18.61 3.15
N SER A 16 -12.19 19.70 2.69
CA SER A 16 -12.83 21.03 2.64
C SER A 16 -13.02 21.53 1.24
N ASP A 17 -12.06 21.33 0.35
CA ASP A 17 -12.01 21.89 -0.99
C ASP A 17 -11.86 20.82 -2.06
N PRO A 18 -12.19 21.11 -3.33
CA PRO A 18 -11.91 20.21 -4.44
C PRO A 18 -10.40 19.93 -4.59
N ALA A 19 -10.04 18.70 -4.96
CA ALA A 19 -8.67 18.37 -5.31
C ALA A 19 -8.24 19.16 -6.58
N PRO A 20 -6.97 19.60 -6.70
CA PRO A 20 -6.53 20.44 -7.83
C PRO A 20 -6.83 19.87 -9.22
N LEU A 21 -6.67 18.57 -9.40
CA LEU A 21 -6.94 17.89 -10.67
C LEU A 21 -8.37 17.37 -10.81
N GLN A 22 -9.14 17.39 -9.72
CA GLN A 22 -10.50 16.85 -9.70
C GLN A 22 -10.60 15.48 -10.40
N HIS A 23 -11.36 15.34 -11.49
CA HIS A 23 -11.51 14.13 -12.30
C HIS A 23 -10.73 14.20 -13.63
N ASP A 24 -9.64 14.94 -13.70
CA ASP A 24 -8.75 14.90 -14.87
C ASP A 24 -7.96 13.59 -14.89
N MET A 25 -8.65 12.52 -15.29
CA MET A 25 -8.11 11.14 -15.26
C MET A 25 -6.92 10.99 -16.19
N GLU A 26 -6.88 11.73 -17.31
CA GLU A 26 -5.76 11.69 -18.26
C GLU A 26 -4.49 12.24 -17.60
N GLN A 27 -4.61 13.32 -16.83
CA GLN A 27 -3.45 13.88 -16.15
C GLN A 27 -2.95 12.98 -15.01
N TYR A 28 -3.86 12.33 -14.25
CA TYR A 28 -3.47 11.30 -13.27
C TYR A 28 -2.75 10.15 -13.95
N LYS A 29 -3.29 9.63 -15.05
CA LYS A 29 -2.71 8.54 -15.83
C LYS A 29 -1.30 8.89 -16.30
N ALA A 30 -1.15 10.02 -16.98
CA ALA A 30 0.14 10.47 -17.50
C ALA A 30 1.20 10.60 -16.39
N ARG A 31 0.81 11.09 -15.19
CA ARG A 31 1.73 11.19 -14.04
C ARG A 31 2.16 9.80 -13.57
N MET A 32 1.25 8.85 -13.42
CA MET A 32 1.59 7.51 -12.96
C MET A 32 2.45 6.76 -14.00
N GLU A 33 2.15 6.92 -15.27
CA GLU A 33 2.96 6.37 -16.37
C GLU A 33 4.38 6.95 -16.37
N SER A 34 4.54 8.25 -16.09
CA SER A 34 5.85 8.89 -15.99
C SER A 34 6.70 8.35 -14.82
N PHE A 35 6.08 7.81 -13.78
CA PHE A 35 6.74 7.09 -12.71
C PHE A 35 6.99 5.61 -13.00
N GLY A 36 6.65 5.14 -14.21
CA GLY A 36 6.89 3.77 -14.62
C GLY A 36 5.79 2.77 -14.26
N PHE A 37 4.63 3.24 -13.81
CA PHE A 37 3.47 2.37 -13.58
C PHE A 37 2.76 1.99 -14.88
N HIS A 38 2.14 0.82 -14.88
CA HIS A 38 1.05 0.52 -15.79
C HIS A 38 -0.23 1.13 -15.20
N ALA A 39 -0.76 2.19 -15.81
CA ALA A 39 -1.89 2.94 -15.26
C ALA A 39 -3.20 2.55 -15.97
N ILE A 40 -4.18 2.11 -15.19
CA ILE A 40 -5.51 1.69 -15.66
C ILE A 40 -6.55 2.66 -15.08
N VAL A 41 -7.35 3.28 -15.93
CA VAL A 41 -8.46 4.14 -15.51
C VAL A 41 -9.75 3.34 -15.56
N VAL A 42 -10.56 3.40 -14.50
CA VAL A 42 -11.83 2.68 -14.38
C VAL A 42 -12.91 3.55 -13.74
N ASP A 43 -14.17 3.23 -13.98
CA ASP A 43 -15.25 3.66 -13.11
C ASP A 43 -15.15 2.88 -11.78
N GLY A 44 -14.80 3.60 -10.69
CA GLY A 44 -14.63 2.99 -9.37
C GLY A 44 -15.93 2.52 -8.72
N HIS A 45 -17.08 2.77 -9.34
CA HIS A 45 -18.39 2.25 -8.93
C HIS A 45 -18.86 1.07 -9.79
N ASP A 46 -18.14 0.71 -10.85
CA ASP A 46 -18.42 -0.45 -11.67
C ASP A 46 -17.56 -1.65 -11.23
N VAL A 47 -18.21 -2.64 -10.60
CA VAL A 47 -17.54 -3.83 -10.09
C VAL A 47 -16.94 -4.67 -11.22
N GLU A 48 -17.55 -4.72 -12.40
CA GLU A 48 -17.02 -5.48 -13.54
C GLU A 48 -15.75 -4.84 -14.09
N GLU A 49 -15.70 -3.50 -14.20
CA GLU A 49 -14.48 -2.80 -14.58
C GLU A 49 -13.37 -3.00 -13.56
N LEU A 50 -13.69 -2.94 -12.27
CA LEU A 50 -12.71 -3.21 -11.21
C LEU A 50 -12.16 -4.63 -11.28
N LEU A 51 -13.00 -5.65 -11.50
CA LEU A 51 -12.55 -7.03 -11.66
C LEU A 51 -11.62 -7.21 -12.86
N LYS A 52 -11.93 -6.58 -14.00
CA LYS A 52 -11.06 -6.57 -15.18
C LYS A 52 -9.71 -5.90 -14.90
N ALA A 53 -9.73 -4.76 -14.20
CA ALA A 53 -8.51 -4.04 -13.84
C ALA A 53 -7.62 -4.85 -12.87
N PHE A 54 -8.19 -5.54 -11.89
CA PHE A 54 -7.44 -6.45 -11.02
C PHE A 54 -6.85 -7.64 -11.78
N ALA A 55 -7.58 -8.22 -12.72
CA ALA A 55 -7.08 -9.31 -13.56
C ALA A 55 -5.91 -8.83 -14.44
N GLU A 56 -6.02 -7.63 -15.02
CA GLU A 56 -4.96 -6.99 -15.81
C GLU A 56 -3.73 -6.68 -14.94
N ALA A 57 -3.94 -6.16 -13.73
CA ALA A 57 -2.86 -5.90 -12.78
C ALA A 57 -2.09 -7.19 -12.42
N ALA A 58 -2.79 -8.29 -12.18
CA ALA A 58 -2.18 -9.58 -11.88
C ALA A 58 -1.37 -10.16 -13.06
N ALA A 59 -1.81 -9.88 -14.29
CA ALA A 59 -1.14 -10.31 -15.50
C ALA A 59 0.06 -9.42 -15.90
N THR A 60 0.11 -8.18 -15.42
CA THR A 60 1.17 -7.22 -15.75
C THR A 60 2.51 -7.65 -15.15
N LYS A 61 3.56 -7.67 -15.98
CA LYS A 61 4.91 -8.06 -15.58
C LYS A 61 5.93 -6.95 -15.83
N GLY A 62 6.98 -6.94 -15.03
CA GLY A 62 8.12 -6.04 -15.16
C GLY A 62 7.90 -4.61 -14.64
N LYS A 63 6.69 -4.22 -14.31
CA LYS A 63 6.35 -2.90 -13.75
C LYS A 63 5.14 -2.96 -12.80
N PRO A 64 5.06 -2.06 -11.80
CA PRO A 64 3.91 -1.99 -10.92
C PRO A 64 2.66 -1.48 -11.66
N THR A 65 1.49 -1.80 -11.14
CA THR A 65 0.20 -1.32 -11.68
C THR A 65 -0.42 -0.29 -10.75
N MET A 66 -1.02 0.75 -11.36
CA MET A 66 -1.81 1.77 -10.69
C MET A 66 -3.23 1.77 -11.25
N ILE A 67 -4.21 1.43 -10.43
CA ILE A 67 -5.62 1.56 -10.77
C ILE A 67 -6.10 2.95 -10.33
N LEU A 68 -6.58 3.73 -11.28
CA LEU A 68 -7.14 5.06 -11.08
C LEU A 68 -8.65 4.92 -11.11
N ALA A 69 -9.24 4.74 -9.94
CA ALA A 69 -10.68 4.56 -9.79
C ALA A 69 -11.39 5.92 -9.71
N LYS A 70 -12.10 6.29 -10.77
CA LYS A 70 -12.94 7.48 -10.77
C LYS A 70 -14.19 7.21 -9.95
N THR A 71 -14.37 7.96 -8.87
CA THR A 71 -15.49 7.81 -7.94
C THR A 71 -16.17 9.13 -7.64
N TYR A 72 -17.30 9.06 -6.98
CA TYR A 72 -18.00 10.23 -6.42
C TYR A 72 -18.20 10.05 -4.93
N LYS A 73 -17.68 10.97 -4.13
CA LYS A 73 -17.84 10.94 -2.68
C LYS A 73 -19.33 10.97 -2.30
N GLY A 74 -19.76 10.02 -1.46
CA GLY A 74 -21.18 9.90 -1.07
C GLY A 74 -22.07 9.38 -2.21
N ARG A 75 -21.54 8.52 -3.08
CA ARG A 75 -22.27 7.88 -4.18
C ARG A 75 -23.61 7.35 -3.71
N ASP A 76 -24.66 7.64 -4.46
CA ASP A 76 -26.04 7.26 -4.18
C ASP A 76 -26.66 7.87 -2.89
N PHE A 77 -26.00 8.83 -2.26
CA PHE A 77 -26.59 9.57 -1.17
C PHE A 77 -27.30 10.83 -1.71
N PRO A 78 -28.64 10.87 -1.70
CA PRO A 78 -29.40 12.00 -2.21
C PRO A 78 -28.92 13.31 -1.59
N GLU A 79 -28.79 14.34 -2.41
CA GLU A 79 -28.32 15.69 -2.04
C GLU A 79 -26.90 15.80 -1.47
N MET A 80 -26.17 14.67 -1.29
CA MET A 80 -24.83 14.66 -0.69
C MET A 80 -23.77 14.20 -1.67
N GLU A 81 -24.16 13.39 -2.67
CA GLU A 81 -23.22 12.89 -3.68
C GLU A 81 -22.49 14.05 -4.33
N ASP A 82 -21.17 13.92 -4.40
CA ASP A 82 -20.26 14.85 -5.04
C ASP A 82 -20.29 16.29 -4.48
N LYS A 83 -20.69 16.45 -3.21
CA LYS A 83 -20.72 17.74 -2.53
C LYS A 83 -19.68 17.85 -1.43
N MET A 84 -19.10 19.06 -1.32
CA MET A 84 -18.15 19.39 -0.27
C MET A 84 -18.79 19.37 1.13
N ASN A 85 -17.93 19.39 2.16
CA ASN A 85 -18.33 19.48 3.56
C ASN A 85 -19.10 18.28 4.13
N TRP A 86 -18.98 17.11 3.50
CA TRP A 86 -19.54 15.84 4.01
C TRP A 86 -18.46 14.87 4.50
N HIS A 87 -17.20 15.28 4.54
CA HIS A 87 -16.14 14.43 5.07
C HIS A 87 -16.30 14.23 6.59
N GLY A 88 -16.44 12.97 7.02
CA GLY A 88 -16.61 12.64 8.44
C GLY A 88 -17.88 13.14 9.11
N LYS A 89 -18.84 13.68 8.35
CA LYS A 89 -20.08 14.23 8.87
C LYS A 89 -21.17 13.17 8.92
N ALA A 90 -21.81 13.03 10.08
CA ALA A 90 -22.94 12.12 10.24
C ALA A 90 -24.18 12.64 9.49
N LEU A 91 -24.98 11.70 8.95
CA LEU A 91 -26.20 12.02 8.19
C LEU A 91 -27.30 12.69 9.04
N GLY A 92 -27.32 12.41 10.34
CA GLY A 92 -28.32 12.96 11.26
C GLY A 92 -29.75 12.63 10.83
N ALA A 93 -30.61 13.63 10.75
CA ALA A 93 -32.02 13.47 10.38
C ALA A 93 -32.23 12.93 8.95
N LYS A 94 -31.23 13.05 8.05
CA LYS A 94 -31.30 12.56 6.67
C LYS A 94 -31.04 11.05 6.55
N SER A 95 -30.63 10.37 7.63
CA SER A 95 -30.27 8.96 7.61
C SER A 95 -31.41 8.05 7.15
N ALA A 96 -32.66 8.34 7.56
CA ALA A 96 -33.81 7.53 7.19
C ALA A 96 -34.09 7.59 5.67
N GLU A 97 -34.05 8.80 5.09
CA GLU A 97 -34.24 9.03 3.65
C GLU A 97 -33.17 8.30 2.82
N VAL A 98 -31.88 8.45 3.21
CA VAL A 98 -30.75 7.79 2.55
C VAL A 98 -30.90 6.26 2.63
N LEU A 99 -31.27 5.73 3.79
CA LEU A 99 -31.48 4.30 3.96
C LEU A 99 -32.58 3.74 3.05
N GLU A 100 -33.72 4.42 2.96
CA GLU A 100 -34.81 4.01 2.06
C GLU A 100 -34.37 4.05 0.59
N HIS A 101 -33.65 5.11 0.19
CA HIS A 101 -33.11 5.22 -1.16
C HIS A 101 -32.14 4.08 -1.50
N LEU A 102 -31.22 3.74 -0.58
CA LEU A 102 -30.25 2.65 -0.77
C LEU A 102 -30.95 1.28 -0.76
N LYS A 103 -31.94 1.07 0.14
CA LYS A 103 -32.71 -0.19 0.16
C LYS A 103 -33.43 -0.44 -1.15
N ALA A 104 -33.97 0.59 -1.79
CA ALA A 104 -34.66 0.46 -3.08
C ALA A 104 -33.71 0.01 -4.22
N LYS A 105 -32.40 0.16 -4.04
CA LYS A 105 -31.36 -0.28 -4.99
C LYS A 105 -30.79 -1.65 -4.70
N LEU A 106 -31.11 -2.25 -3.56
CA LEU A 106 -30.61 -3.58 -3.21
C LEU A 106 -31.18 -4.62 -4.19
N ILE A 107 -30.28 -5.39 -4.77
CA ILE A 107 -30.62 -6.54 -5.58
C ILE A 107 -30.65 -7.74 -4.62
N SER A 108 -31.77 -8.45 -4.55
CA SER A 108 -31.84 -9.69 -3.76
C SER A 108 -30.86 -10.71 -4.36
N PRO A 109 -29.91 -11.21 -3.59
CA PRO A 109 -28.96 -12.20 -4.09
C PRO A 109 -29.73 -13.48 -4.46
N THR A 110 -29.43 -14.02 -5.63
CA THR A 110 -29.95 -15.32 -6.10
C THR A 110 -29.07 -16.49 -5.62
N PHE A 111 -28.02 -16.21 -4.87
CA PHE A 111 -27.08 -17.17 -4.32
C PHE A 111 -26.57 -16.70 -2.96
N GLU A 112 -26.22 -17.64 -2.11
CA GLU A 112 -25.46 -17.33 -0.89
C GLU A 112 -23.98 -17.17 -1.25
N ALA A 113 -23.41 -16.01 -0.94
CA ALA A 113 -21.99 -15.78 -1.14
C ALA A 113 -21.21 -16.48 -0.02
N GLU A 114 -20.44 -17.50 -0.36
CA GLU A 114 -19.49 -18.11 0.57
C GLU A 114 -18.20 -17.26 0.63
N VAL A 115 -17.96 -16.63 1.77
CA VAL A 115 -16.71 -15.94 2.02
C VAL A 115 -15.65 -16.97 2.37
N LYS A 116 -14.74 -17.23 1.42
CA LYS A 116 -13.59 -18.10 1.68
C LYS A 116 -12.59 -17.37 2.55
N ALA A 117 -12.11 -18.05 3.58
CA ALA A 117 -10.99 -17.56 4.36
C ALA A 117 -9.76 -17.37 3.45
N PRO A 118 -8.95 -16.32 3.67
CA PRO A 118 -7.71 -16.16 2.92
C PRO A 118 -6.80 -17.37 3.15
N ILE A 119 -6.07 -17.77 2.11
CA ILE A 119 -5.07 -18.81 2.23
C ILE A 119 -3.95 -18.27 3.12
N VAL A 120 -3.69 -18.95 4.23
CA VAL A 120 -2.59 -18.63 5.13
C VAL A 120 -1.41 -19.52 4.71
N ASP A 121 -0.67 -19.05 3.71
CA ASP A 121 0.53 -19.70 3.15
C ASP A 121 1.83 -18.97 3.53
N ALA A 122 1.73 -17.90 4.29
CA ALA A 122 2.89 -17.20 4.81
C ALA A 122 3.60 -18.07 5.86
N PRO A 123 4.92 -18.25 5.76
CA PRO A 123 5.67 -18.98 6.78
C PRO A 123 5.56 -18.27 8.13
N GLU A 124 5.44 -19.06 9.21
CA GLU A 124 5.51 -18.50 10.55
C GLU A 124 6.86 -17.81 10.77
N VAL A 125 6.82 -16.60 11.32
CA VAL A 125 8.00 -15.78 11.57
C VAL A 125 8.22 -15.67 13.07
N ASP A 126 9.27 -16.33 13.57
CA ASP A 126 9.74 -16.07 14.93
C ASP A 126 10.60 -14.79 14.95
N ILE A 127 10.01 -13.69 15.39
CA ILE A 127 10.72 -12.42 15.61
C ILE A 127 11.26 -12.28 17.04
N THR A 128 11.00 -13.25 17.91
CA THR A 128 11.39 -13.19 19.32
C THR A 128 12.81 -13.75 19.55
N ASN A 129 13.30 -14.53 18.62
CA ASN A 129 14.59 -15.24 18.73
C ASN A 129 15.71 -14.64 17.86
N ILE A 130 15.66 -13.33 17.63
CA ILE A 130 16.72 -12.63 16.89
C ILE A 130 17.91 -12.39 17.80
N LYS A 131 19.05 -13.03 17.47
CA LYS A 131 20.29 -12.96 18.24
C LYS A 131 21.47 -12.62 17.32
N LEU A 132 22.55 -12.15 17.91
CA LEU A 132 23.83 -12.06 17.22
C LEU A 132 24.37 -13.46 16.95
N SER A 133 24.89 -13.71 15.75
CA SER A 133 25.53 -14.99 15.39
C SER A 133 26.79 -15.28 16.20
N GLU A 134 27.43 -14.22 16.68
CA GLU A 134 28.64 -14.25 17.48
C GLU A 134 28.70 -13.00 18.38
N PRO A 135 29.42 -13.03 19.51
CA PRO A 135 29.59 -11.85 20.37
C PRO A 135 30.19 -10.64 19.64
N PRO A 136 30.04 -9.42 20.18
CA PRO A 136 30.77 -8.26 19.69
C PRO A 136 32.30 -8.51 19.67
N ASN A 137 32.96 -8.02 18.63
CA ASN A 137 34.42 -8.16 18.46
C ASN A 137 35.22 -6.99 19.08
N TYR A 138 34.62 -6.29 20.02
CA TYR A 138 35.22 -5.22 20.81
C TYR A 138 34.95 -5.41 22.31
N LYS A 139 35.77 -4.81 23.16
CA LYS A 139 35.75 -4.97 24.61
C LYS A 139 35.37 -3.68 25.30
N LYS A 140 34.98 -3.77 26.58
CA LYS A 140 34.76 -2.60 27.44
C LYS A 140 36.04 -1.77 27.49
N GLY A 141 35.92 -0.48 27.16
CA GLY A 141 37.04 0.46 27.07
C GLY A 141 37.51 0.77 25.66
N ASP A 142 37.15 -0.04 24.67
CA ASP A 142 37.46 0.26 23.27
C ASP A 142 36.68 1.49 22.79
N LYS A 143 37.34 2.34 22.00
CA LYS A 143 36.70 3.48 21.35
C LYS A 143 36.21 3.06 19.99
N LEU A 144 34.91 2.97 19.81
CA LEU A 144 34.27 2.59 18.58
C LEU A 144 33.16 3.60 18.23
N ALA A 145 33.08 4.01 16.96
CA ALA A 145 31.97 4.83 16.50
C ALA A 145 30.66 4.01 16.52
N THR A 146 29.57 4.60 17.03
CA THR A 146 28.27 3.93 17.14
C THR A 146 27.78 3.35 15.82
N ARG A 147 27.99 4.09 14.70
CA ARG A 147 27.64 3.64 13.35
C ARG A 147 28.41 2.38 12.92
N GLN A 148 29.67 2.24 13.34
CA GLN A 148 30.48 1.06 13.05
C GLN A 148 30.01 -0.14 13.88
N ALA A 149 29.67 0.08 15.14
CA ALA A 149 29.04 -0.95 15.97
C ALA A 149 27.73 -1.43 15.39
N TYR A 150 26.89 -0.49 14.88
CA TYR A 150 25.65 -0.81 14.21
C TYR A 150 25.87 -1.71 12.96
N GLY A 151 26.75 -1.31 12.05
CA GLY A 151 27.01 -2.10 10.83
C GLY A 151 27.52 -3.50 11.15
N THR A 152 28.41 -3.61 12.14
CA THR A 152 28.93 -4.93 12.59
C THR A 152 27.81 -5.78 13.21
N ALA A 153 26.96 -5.19 14.06
CA ALA A 153 25.85 -5.91 14.68
C ALA A 153 24.81 -6.34 13.65
N LEU A 154 24.49 -5.47 12.68
CA LEU A 154 23.54 -5.77 11.61
C LEU A 154 23.96 -7.01 10.80
N VAL A 155 25.23 -7.13 10.46
CA VAL A 155 25.77 -8.34 9.81
C VAL A 155 25.61 -9.58 10.68
N LYS A 156 25.93 -9.49 11.97
CA LYS A 156 25.84 -10.62 12.89
C LYS A 156 24.40 -11.08 13.11
N VAL A 157 23.47 -10.13 13.18
CA VAL A 157 22.03 -10.45 13.24
C VAL A 157 21.57 -11.07 11.92
N GLY A 158 21.98 -10.50 10.77
CA GLY A 158 21.63 -11.02 9.46
C GLY A 158 22.17 -12.44 9.17
N LYS A 159 23.34 -12.79 9.71
CA LYS A 159 23.88 -14.15 9.65
C LYS A 159 23.06 -15.16 10.46
N ASN A 160 22.47 -14.71 11.56
CA ASN A 160 21.68 -15.55 12.44
C ASN A 160 20.21 -15.68 12.01
N ASN A 161 19.71 -14.74 11.23
CA ASN A 161 18.31 -14.70 10.81
C ASN A 161 18.18 -14.16 9.37
N ASP A 162 17.69 -15.00 8.47
CA ASP A 162 17.53 -14.70 7.04
C ASP A 162 16.43 -13.69 6.72
N ARG A 163 15.56 -13.38 7.69
CA ARG A 163 14.49 -12.39 7.57
C ARG A 163 14.94 -10.95 7.90
N VAL A 164 16.18 -10.79 8.34
CA VAL A 164 16.77 -9.46 8.56
C VAL A 164 17.13 -8.84 7.22
N CYS A 165 16.47 -7.73 6.91
CA CYS A 165 16.69 -6.94 5.70
C CYS A 165 17.26 -5.56 6.04
N GLY A 166 18.00 -4.97 5.14
CA GLY A 166 18.46 -3.59 5.20
C GLY A 166 17.71 -2.72 4.21
N LEU A 167 17.30 -1.53 4.64
CA LEU A 167 16.70 -0.50 3.80
C LEU A 167 17.53 0.78 3.95
N ASP A 168 17.90 1.41 2.84
CA ASP A 168 18.75 2.60 2.87
C ASP A 168 18.46 3.54 1.70
N GLY A 169 18.29 4.82 2.01
CA GLY A 169 18.03 5.87 1.04
C GLY A 169 19.26 6.62 0.56
N ASP A 170 20.42 5.95 0.45
CA ASP A 170 21.72 6.49 -0.01
C ASP A 170 22.65 7.01 1.12
N MET A 171 22.51 6.46 2.32
CA MET A 171 23.39 6.78 3.46
C MET A 171 24.21 5.57 3.97
N LYS A 172 24.19 4.47 3.24
CA LYS A 172 24.77 3.17 3.64
C LYS A 172 26.25 3.19 4.01
N ASN A 173 27.01 4.07 3.41
CA ASN A 173 28.44 4.25 3.73
C ASN A 173 28.64 4.99 5.06
N SER A 174 27.76 5.94 5.39
CA SER A 174 27.81 6.68 6.64
C SER A 174 27.29 5.88 7.83
N THR A 175 26.24 5.09 7.62
CA THR A 175 25.62 4.24 8.64
C THR A 175 26.33 2.89 8.79
N PHE A 176 27.18 2.49 7.85
CA PHE A 176 27.78 1.16 7.73
C PHE A 176 26.74 0.04 7.47
N SER A 177 25.52 0.36 7.11
CA SER A 177 24.51 -0.63 6.71
C SER A 177 24.92 -1.40 5.45
N GLN A 178 25.78 -0.81 4.60
CA GLN A 178 26.38 -1.47 3.44
C GLN A 178 27.11 -2.79 3.76
N GLU A 179 27.54 -3.00 5.00
CA GLU A 179 28.21 -4.25 5.39
C GLU A 179 27.26 -5.45 5.27
N LEU A 180 25.98 -5.27 5.54
CA LEU A 180 24.95 -6.28 5.26
C LEU A 180 24.82 -6.54 3.76
N ARG A 181 24.78 -5.48 2.93
CA ARG A 181 24.69 -5.59 1.48
C ARG A 181 25.84 -6.38 0.85
N LYS A 182 27.05 -6.24 1.38
CA LYS A 182 28.22 -6.97 0.88
C LYS A 182 28.10 -8.50 1.04
N ILE A 183 27.34 -8.93 2.05
CA ILE A 183 27.21 -10.35 2.40
C ILE A 183 25.88 -10.92 1.88
N PHE A 184 24.79 -10.13 1.94
CA PHE A 184 23.43 -10.52 1.59
C PHE A 184 22.81 -9.45 0.67
N PRO A 185 23.29 -9.31 -0.58
CA PRO A 185 22.79 -8.27 -1.49
C PRO A 185 21.29 -8.41 -1.78
N GLU A 186 20.75 -9.61 -1.77
CA GLU A 186 19.33 -9.93 -2.01
C GLU A 186 18.39 -9.46 -0.88
N ARG A 187 18.96 -9.16 0.29
CA ARG A 187 18.21 -8.67 1.46
C ARG A 187 18.47 -7.19 1.76
N TYR A 188 19.00 -6.46 0.78
CA TYR A 188 19.32 -5.05 0.94
C TYR A 188 18.73 -4.21 -0.20
N LEU A 189 17.84 -3.26 0.15
CA LEU A 189 17.10 -2.38 -0.77
C LEU A 189 17.56 -0.92 -0.66
#